data_0021fb9fa5ac5937aef66a988a75c566
#
_entry.id   0021fb9fa5ac5937aef66a988a75c566
#
_cell.length_a   1.000
_cell.length_b   1.000
_cell.length_c   1.000
_cell.angle_alpha   90.00
_cell.angle_beta   90.00
_cell.angle_gamma   90.00
#
_symmetry.space_group_name_H-M   'P 1'
#
loop_
_entity.id
_entity.type
_entity.pdbx_description
1 polymer ?
#
loop_
_entity_poly.entity_id
_entity_poly.type
_entity_poly.pdbx_seq_one_letter_code
_entity_poly.pdbx_strand_id
1 'polypeptide(L)'
;RRQRQMCIRDRLQGLNIAGSTGTIKHFAANNQETKRHEADSIISVRALREIYLKGFEIAVKEGPARSVMTTYGPVNGVWTAGSYDLNTIVLRKDWGFSGIVMTDWWAKANHEGQPSDPRIHAVMAAAQNDVYMVTADAQDMQQDDMLEEFQKGNLTRGQLQRNAINILQFVLKSPAMLYEMDRISPEELKDRKNAAKDDLDVSKMMKFVADEQGKICISGDGWDTHQGKEILADLDLKAGSYELQMKVKSNLDDLAQLPVTVYLDNIIKGTMSFRGSKGQWVTQQIRFDTFEGHHYMRLYFGATGLTVDHIAFQLSGCADKEQ
;
A
#
# COMPACT_ATOMS: atom_id res chain seq x y z
N ARG A 1 13.06 18.26 -9.35
CA ARG A 1 11.73 17.73 -9.77
C ARG A 1 11.88 16.65 -10.85
N ARG A 2 12.54 16.93 -11.99
CA ARG A 2 12.70 15.98 -13.11
C ARG A 2 13.31 14.64 -12.66
N GLN A 3 14.31 14.66 -11.80
CA GLN A 3 14.98 13.48 -11.28
C GLN A 3 14.04 12.59 -10.40
N ARG A 4 13.18 13.18 -9.55
CA ARG A 4 12.17 12.43 -8.79
C ARG A 4 11.11 11.80 -9.69
N GLN A 5 10.73 12.45 -10.77
CA GLN A 5 9.75 11.96 -11.73
C GLN A 5 10.31 10.78 -12.53
N MET A 6 11.60 10.81 -12.89
CA MET A 6 12.30 9.66 -13.48
C MET A 6 12.34 8.46 -12.52
N CYS A 7 12.60 8.70 -11.23
CA CYS A 7 12.56 7.63 -10.22
C CYS A 7 11.18 6.96 -10.09
N ILE A 8 10.06 7.70 -10.21
CA ILE A 8 8.71 7.13 -10.18
C ILE A 8 8.50 6.24 -11.41
N ARG A 9 8.84 6.71 -12.60
CA ARG A 9 8.78 5.93 -13.85
C ARG A 9 9.56 4.63 -13.72
N ASP A 10 10.81 4.70 -13.27
CA ASP A 10 11.72 3.56 -13.19
C ASP A 10 11.24 2.52 -12.17
N ARG A 11 10.67 2.97 -11.03
CA ARG A 11 10.02 2.09 -10.05
C ARG A 11 8.79 1.39 -10.62
N LEU A 12 7.93 2.13 -11.34
CA LEU A 12 6.76 1.52 -12.00
C LEU A 12 7.20 0.49 -13.05
N GLN A 13 8.29 0.75 -13.75
CA GLN A 13 8.85 -0.17 -14.73
C GLN A 13 9.38 -1.45 -14.05
N GLY A 14 10.11 -1.31 -12.95
CA GLY A 14 10.57 -2.46 -12.14
C GLY A 14 9.40 -3.29 -11.61
N LEU A 15 8.38 -2.66 -11.04
CA LEU A 15 7.16 -3.36 -10.59
C LEU A 15 6.48 -4.11 -11.75
N ASN A 16 6.37 -3.48 -12.92
CA ASN A 16 5.74 -4.13 -14.07
C ASN A 16 6.55 -5.32 -14.60
N ILE A 17 7.89 -5.25 -14.59
CA ILE A 17 8.78 -6.39 -14.94
C ILE A 17 8.54 -7.54 -13.96
N ALA A 18 8.42 -7.26 -12.67
CA ALA A 18 8.12 -8.24 -11.64
C ALA A 18 6.66 -8.75 -11.68
N GLY A 19 5.85 -8.32 -12.66
CA GLY A 19 4.44 -8.73 -12.78
C GLY A 19 3.50 -8.07 -11.78
N SER A 20 3.95 -7.05 -11.06
CA SER A 20 3.17 -6.25 -10.12
C SER A 20 2.75 -4.92 -10.72
N THR A 21 1.83 -4.21 -10.06
CA THR A 21 1.37 -2.88 -10.49
C THR A 21 1.42 -1.91 -9.32
N GLY A 22 2.10 -0.77 -9.55
CA GLY A 22 2.07 0.34 -8.60
C GLY A 22 0.86 1.23 -8.82
N THR A 23 0.19 1.65 -7.73
CA THR A 23 -0.86 2.68 -7.77
C THR A 23 -0.24 4.05 -7.52
N ILE A 24 -0.30 4.93 -8.52
CA ILE A 24 0.16 6.32 -8.35
C ILE A 24 -0.90 7.15 -7.64
N LYS A 25 -0.49 7.92 -6.62
CA LYS A 25 -1.44 8.60 -5.73
C LYS A 25 -0.86 9.86 -5.07
N HIS A 26 -1.67 10.74 -4.56
CA HIS A 26 -3.14 10.79 -4.73
C HIS A 26 -3.48 11.80 -5.83
N PHE A 27 -4.28 11.40 -6.80
CA PHE A 27 -4.64 12.18 -8.00
C PHE A 27 -5.90 13.00 -7.74
N ALA A 28 -5.81 14.34 -7.60
CA ALA A 28 -4.63 15.16 -7.62
C ALA A 28 -4.71 16.26 -6.53
N ALA A 29 -3.58 16.96 -6.34
CA ALA A 29 -3.51 18.17 -5.51
C ALA A 29 -3.69 17.96 -3.99
N ASN A 30 -3.45 16.76 -3.47
CA ASN A 30 -3.37 16.50 -2.03
C ASN A 30 -1.97 16.89 -1.49
N ASN A 31 -1.70 18.19 -1.40
CA ASN A 31 -0.39 18.70 -0.99
C ASN A 31 -0.34 19.07 0.50
N GLN A 32 -1.47 19.01 1.22
CA GLN A 32 -1.55 19.16 2.65
C GLN A 32 -2.48 18.10 3.26
N GLU A 33 -2.17 17.68 4.47
CA GLU A 33 -2.95 16.67 5.19
C GLU A 33 -3.98 17.29 6.15
N THR A 34 -3.81 18.55 6.55
CA THR A 34 -4.76 19.24 7.43
C THR A 34 -6.11 19.40 6.72
N LYS A 35 -7.16 18.83 7.32
CA LYS A 35 -8.53 18.80 6.76
C LYS A 35 -8.62 18.27 5.33
N ARG A 36 -7.78 17.31 4.97
CA ARG A 36 -7.70 16.74 3.61
C ARG A 36 -9.02 16.19 3.04
N HIS A 37 -9.98 15.88 3.92
CA HIS A 37 -11.31 15.40 3.54
C HIS A 37 -12.30 16.53 3.22
N GLU A 38 -11.90 17.81 3.40
CA GLU A 38 -12.81 18.96 3.29
C GLU A 38 -12.17 20.13 2.54
N ALA A 39 -10.82 20.24 2.60
CA ALA A 39 -10.11 21.37 2.05
C ALA A 39 -10.19 21.38 0.51
N ASP A 40 -10.77 22.44 -0.05
CA ASP A 40 -10.78 22.67 -1.49
C ASP A 40 -9.45 23.29 -1.94
N SER A 41 -8.82 22.67 -2.92
CA SER A 41 -7.58 23.16 -3.53
C SER A 41 -7.88 24.11 -4.67
N ILE A 42 -7.87 25.42 -4.40
CA ILE A 42 -8.11 26.45 -5.43
C ILE A 42 -6.84 26.66 -6.25
N ILE A 43 -6.84 26.22 -7.49
CA ILE A 43 -5.67 26.16 -8.34
C ILE A 43 -6.01 26.67 -9.75
N SER A 44 -5.18 27.56 -10.30
CA SER A 44 -5.32 27.96 -11.71
C SER A 44 -5.09 26.76 -12.63
N VAL A 45 -5.77 26.72 -13.78
CA VAL A 45 -5.64 25.63 -14.77
C VAL A 45 -4.17 25.44 -15.19
N ARG A 46 -3.42 26.53 -15.36
CA ARG A 46 -2.01 26.46 -15.70
C ARG A 46 -1.19 25.80 -14.60
N ALA A 47 -1.35 26.21 -13.35
CA ALA A 47 -0.62 25.62 -12.21
C ALA A 47 -1.02 24.16 -12.02
N LEU A 48 -2.29 23.81 -12.18
CA LEU A 48 -2.79 22.45 -12.13
C LEU A 48 -2.06 21.58 -13.17
N ARG A 49 -2.04 21.97 -14.44
CA ARG A 49 -1.40 21.24 -15.54
C ARG A 49 0.12 21.17 -15.44
N GLU A 50 0.79 22.27 -15.13
CA GLU A 50 2.24 22.37 -15.18
C GLU A 50 2.93 21.86 -13.89
N ILE A 51 2.23 21.86 -12.75
CA ILE A 51 2.82 21.56 -11.44
C ILE A 51 2.20 20.32 -10.82
N TYR A 52 0.88 20.34 -10.55
CA TYR A 52 0.22 19.30 -9.73
C TYR A 52 0.00 18.01 -10.51
N LEU A 53 -0.36 18.10 -11.77
CA LEU A 53 -0.62 16.96 -12.64
C LEU A 53 0.64 16.44 -13.35
N LYS A 54 1.71 17.22 -13.45
CA LYS A 54 2.89 16.87 -14.25
C LYS A 54 3.56 15.56 -13.85
N GLY A 55 3.62 15.24 -12.57
CA GLY A 55 4.18 13.97 -12.08
C GLY A 55 3.36 12.75 -12.51
N PHE A 56 2.04 12.89 -12.50
CA PHE A 56 1.12 11.85 -12.97
C PHE A 56 1.17 11.69 -14.49
N GLU A 57 1.24 12.79 -15.24
CA GLU A 57 1.39 12.76 -16.69
C GLU A 57 2.61 11.97 -17.13
N ILE A 58 3.76 12.18 -16.49
CA ILE A 58 5.01 11.46 -16.78
C ILE A 58 4.85 9.96 -16.43
N ALA A 59 4.26 9.65 -15.28
CA ALA A 59 4.03 8.27 -14.87
C ALA A 59 3.11 7.51 -15.83
N VAL A 60 2.13 8.20 -16.43
CA VAL A 60 1.19 7.61 -17.40
C VAL A 60 1.80 7.53 -18.80
N LYS A 61 2.39 8.60 -19.30
CA LYS A 61 2.89 8.68 -20.69
C LYS A 61 4.25 8.02 -20.90
N GLU A 62 5.14 8.09 -19.91
CA GLU A 62 6.51 7.60 -19.99
C GLU A 62 6.73 6.35 -19.14
N GLY A 63 5.84 6.07 -18.17
CA GLY A 63 5.87 4.91 -17.31
C GLY A 63 4.71 3.95 -17.58
N PRO A 64 4.81 2.69 -17.12
CA PRO A 64 3.74 1.70 -17.27
C PRO A 64 2.69 1.82 -16.16
N ALA A 65 2.25 3.03 -15.80
CA ALA A 65 1.22 3.20 -14.79
C ALA A 65 -0.10 2.56 -15.23
N ARG A 66 -0.64 1.66 -14.41
CA ARG A 66 -1.89 0.93 -14.69
C ARG A 66 -2.95 1.14 -13.62
N SER A 67 -2.61 1.80 -12.52
CA SER A 67 -3.52 2.08 -11.42
C SER A 67 -3.29 3.48 -10.89
N VAL A 68 -4.36 4.21 -10.67
CA VAL A 68 -4.38 5.57 -10.11
C VAL A 68 -5.38 5.62 -8.98
N MET A 69 -5.01 6.26 -7.87
CA MET A 69 -5.93 6.53 -6.76
C MET A 69 -6.24 8.03 -6.71
N THR A 70 -7.52 8.38 -6.69
CA THR A 70 -7.95 9.78 -6.53
C THR A 70 -7.74 10.25 -5.09
N THR A 71 -7.66 11.58 -4.90
CA THR A 71 -7.54 12.13 -3.54
C THR A 71 -8.91 12.32 -2.88
N TYR A 72 -8.91 12.67 -1.59
CA TYR A 72 -10.11 12.94 -0.83
C TYR A 72 -10.79 14.27 -1.19
N GLY A 73 -10.00 15.34 -1.30
CA GLY A 73 -10.51 16.70 -1.37
C GLY A 73 -10.98 17.11 -2.76
N PRO A 74 -11.75 18.17 -2.84
CA PRO A 74 -12.10 18.81 -4.11
C PRO A 74 -10.93 19.63 -4.68
N VAL A 75 -10.98 19.87 -5.98
CA VAL A 75 -10.15 20.83 -6.72
C VAL A 75 -11.06 21.80 -7.41
N ASN A 76 -10.95 23.09 -7.10
CA ASN A 76 -11.80 24.14 -7.64
C ASN A 76 -13.31 23.83 -7.47
N GLY A 77 -13.71 23.33 -6.31
CA GLY A 77 -15.09 23.01 -5.97
C GLY A 77 -15.60 21.65 -6.45
N VAL A 78 -14.80 20.88 -7.22
CA VAL A 78 -15.20 19.56 -7.74
C VAL A 78 -14.45 18.44 -7.03
N TRP A 79 -15.17 17.54 -6.40
CA TRP A 79 -14.60 16.36 -5.73
C TRP A 79 -13.83 15.49 -6.73
N THR A 80 -12.56 15.22 -6.43
CA THR A 80 -11.68 14.53 -7.37
C THR A 80 -12.14 13.12 -7.73
N ALA A 81 -12.75 12.40 -6.77
CA ALA A 81 -13.31 11.09 -7.04
C ALA A 81 -14.42 11.10 -8.09
N GLY A 82 -15.23 12.18 -8.13
CA GLY A 82 -16.31 12.39 -9.11
C GLY A 82 -15.95 13.35 -10.25
N SER A 83 -14.70 13.77 -10.38
CA SER A 83 -14.29 14.75 -11.39
C SER A 83 -14.16 14.12 -12.77
N TYR A 84 -15.15 14.36 -13.65
CA TYR A 84 -15.09 13.93 -15.04
C TYR A 84 -13.91 14.55 -15.80
N ASP A 85 -13.62 15.82 -15.57
CA ASP A 85 -12.50 16.52 -16.21
C ASP A 85 -11.16 15.90 -15.85
N LEU A 86 -10.90 15.58 -14.57
CA LEU A 86 -9.67 14.96 -14.15
C LEU A 86 -9.56 13.49 -14.59
N ASN A 87 -10.58 12.69 -14.30
CA ASN A 87 -10.49 11.24 -14.47
C ASN A 87 -10.74 10.81 -15.92
N THR A 88 -11.64 11.48 -16.63
CA THR A 88 -11.98 11.15 -18.02
C THR A 88 -11.21 11.98 -19.02
N ILE A 89 -11.29 13.32 -18.95
CA ILE A 89 -10.68 14.16 -19.97
C ILE A 89 -9.16 14.16 -19.84
N VAL A 90 -8.62 14.54 -18.66
CA VAL A 90 -7.17 14.69 -18.50
C VAL A 90 -6.49 13.33 -18.49
N LEU A 91 -6.91 12.43 -17.59
CA LEU A 91 -6.20 11.17 -17.37
C LEU A 91 -6.36 10.22 -18.57
N ARG A 92 -7.59 9.99 -19.02
CA ARG A 92 -7.84 8.97 -20.07
C ARG A 92 -7.74 9.53 -21.47
N LYS A 93 -8.39 10.67 -21.77
CA LYS A 93 -8.41 11.21 -23.13
C LYS A 93 -7.10 11.90 -23.50
N ASP A 94 -6.61 12.83 -22.67
CA ASP A 94 -5.41 13.62 -23.00
C ASP A 94 -4.12 12.80 -22.83
N TRP A 95 -4.06 11.89 -21.82
CA TRP A 95 -2.85 11.12 -21.54
C TRP A 95 -2.88 9.68 -22.02
N GLY A 96 -4.05 9.17 -22.42
CA GLY A 96 -4.21 7.80 -22.93
C GLY A 96 -4.18 6.72 -21.85
N PHE A 97 -4.51 7.05 -20.60
CA PHE A 97 -4.53 6.08 -19.51
C PHE A 97 -5.59 5.01 -19.73
N SER A 98 -5.18 3.75 -19.75
CA SER A 98 -6.06 2.57 -19.97
C SER A 98 -6.13 1.63 -18.77
N GLY A 99 -5.67 2.07 -17.59
CA GLY A 99 -5.72 1.30 -16.35
C GLY A 99 -6.98 1.57 -15.54
N ILE A 100 -6.98 1.11 -14.29
CA ILE A 100 -8.05 1.37 -13.33
C ILE A 100 -7.82 2.68 -12.56
N VAL A 101 -8.92 3.36 -12.27
CA VAL A 101 -8.96 4.45 -11.29
C VAL A 101 -9.72 3.95 -10.06
N MET A 102 -9.16 4.16 -8.89
CA MET A 102 -9.79 3.82 -7.62
C MET A 102 -9.92 5.06 -6.74
N THR A 103 -10.88 5.05 -5.84
CA THR A 103 -11.00 6.09 -4.81
C THR A 103 -9.95 5.90 -3.72
N ASP A 104 -9.65 6.94 -2.94
CA ASP A 104 -9.13 6.75 -1.59
C ASP A 104 -10.25 6.20 -0.69
N TRP A 105 -9.92 5.75 0.54
CA TRP A 105 -10.86 5.13 1.48
C TRP A 105 -11.96 6.11 1.88
N TRP A 106 -13.23 5.77 1.59
CA TRP A 106 -14.41 6.62 1.85
C TRP A 106 -14.31 8.03 1.25
N ALA A 107 -13.64 8.18 0.11
CA ALA A 107 -13.62 9.44 -0.61
C ALA A 107 -15.04 9.85 -1.00
N LYS A 108 -15.31 11.14 -0.89
CA LYS A 108 -16.63 11.71 -1.13
C LYS A 108 -16.80 12.17 -2.59
N ALA A 109 -18.03 12.21 -3.03
CA ALA A 109 -18.49 12.99 -4.18
C ALA A 109 -19.81 13.68 -3.82
N ASN A 110 -20.34 14.48 -4.72
CA ASN A 110 -21.67 15.08 -4.56
C ASN A 110 -22.39 15.15 -5.91
N HIS A 111 -23.70 15.05 -5.88
CA HIS A 111 -24.53 15.54 -6.96
C HIS A 111 -24.53 17.07 -6.95
N GLU A 112 -24.75 17.68 -8.12
CA GLU A 112 -24.76 19.14 -8.26
C GLU A 112 -25.73 19.78 -7.26
N GLY A 113 -25.24 20.74 -6.50
CA GLY A 113 -26.03 21.45 -5.48
C GLY A 113 -26.35 20.65 -4.22
N GLN A 114 -25.85 19.42 -4.05
CA GLN A 114 -26.11 18.58 -2.88
C GLN A 114 -24.86 18.45 -1.99
N PRO A 115 -25.02 18.11 -0.70
CA PRO A 115 -23.90 17.78 0.18
C PRO A 115 -23.13 16.56 -0.34
N SER A 116 -21.83 16.53 -0.02
CA SER A 116 -20.99 15.38 -0.36
C SER A 116 -21.18 14.20 0.57
N ASP A 117 -21.16 13.00 0.04
CA ASP A 117 -21.26 11.74 0.79
C ASP A 117 -20.33 10.67 0.17
N PRO A 118 -19.72 9.77 0.96
CA PRO A 118 -18.90 8.69 0.44
C PRO A 118 -19.69 7.62 -0.32
N ARG A 119 -21.02 7.60 -0.24
CA ARG A 119 -21.89 6.64 -0.94
C ARG A 119 -22.37 7.13 -2.30
N ILE A 120 -21.99 8.32 -2.75
CA ILE A 120 -22.34 8.86 -4.07
C ILE A 120 -21.40 8.28 -5.12
N HIS A 121 -21.63 7.00 -5.44
CA HIS A 121 -20.82 6.27 -6.41
C HIS A 121 -21.27 6.50 -7.85
N ALA A 122 -22.52 6.89 -8.09
CA ALA A 122 -23.02 7.15 -9.45
C ALA A 122 -22.22 8.26 -10.16
N VAL A 123 -21.92 9.36 -9.46
CA VAL A 123 -21.08 10.45 -9.99
C VAL A 123 -19.65 9.99 -10.22
N MET A 124 -19.11 9.16 -9.33
CA MET A 124 -17.77 8.58 -9.47
C MET A 124 -17.71 7.64 -10.69
N ALA A 125 -18.72 6.77 -10.87
CA ALA A 125 -18.84 5.88 -12.03
C ALA A 125 -18.95 6.66 -13.34
N ALA A 126 -19.75 7.70 -13.37
CA ALA A 126 -19.88 8.58 -14.53
C ALA A 126 -18.56 9.25 -14.92
N ALA A 127 -17.72 9.58 -13.93
CA ALA A 127 -16.38 10.14 -14.11
C ALA A 127 -15.29 9.11 -14.45
N GLN A 128 -15.62 7.81 -14.59
CA GLN A 128 -14.67 6.71 -14.80
C GLN A 128 -13.70 6.48 -13.60
N ASN A 129 -14.17 6.67 -12.38
CA ASN A 129 -13.58 6.07 -11.22
C ASN A 129 -14.16 4.64 -11.11
N ASP A 130 -13.32 3.62 -11.24
CA ASP A 130 -13.78 2.27 -11.56
C ASP A 130 -13.95 1.39 -10.31
N VAL A 131 -13.24 1.70 -9.23
CA VAL A 131 -13.19 0.90 -7.99
C VAL A 131 -13.30 1.80 -6.78
N TYR A 132 -14.18 1.42 -5.84
CA TYR A 132 -14.47 2.22 -4.65
C TYR A 132 -13.88 1.56 -3.41
N MET A 133 -13.02 2.31 -2.70
CA MET A 133 -12.35 1.85 -1.49
C MET A 133 -13.23 2.23 -0.28
N VAL A 134 -14.22 1.42 0.02
CA VAL A 134 -15.19 1.71 1.09
C VAL A 134 -15.01 0.77 2.27
N THR A 135 -15.49 -0.46 2.22
CA THR A 135 -15.41 -1.41 3.32
C THR A 135 -14.95 -2.78 2.84
N ALA A 136 -14.43 -3.59 3.77
CA ALA A 136 -14.15 -5.00 3.51
C ALA A 136 -15.42 -5.85 3.53
N ASP A 137 -16.52 -5.34 4.09
CA ASP A 137 -17.83 -5.99 4.13
C ASP A 137 -18.66 -5.57 2.92
N ALA A 138 -18.85 -6.50 1.98
CA ALA A 138 -19.66 -6.27 0.80
C ALA A 138 -21.14 -5.98 1.12
N GLN A 139 -21.62 -6.35 2.32
CA GLN A 139 -23.01 -6.07 2.73
C GLN A 139 -23.23 -4.58 3.00
N ASP A 140 -22.24 -3.84 3.44
CA ASP A 140 -22.32 -2.38 3.60
C ASP A 140 -22.44 -1.62 2.28
N MET A 141 -22.11 -2.26 1.16
CA MET A 141 -22.15 -1.65 -0.17
C MET A 141 -23.59 -1.48 -0.72
N GLN A 142 -24.59 -2.07 -0.08
CA GLN A 142 -26.00 -1.98 -0.51
C GLN A 142 -26.64 -0.60 -0.27
N GLN A 143 -25.87 0.37 0.25
CA GLN A 143 -26.36 1.72 0.59
C GLN A 143 -25.84 2.80 -0.35
N ASP A 144 -25.19 2.46 -1.47
CA ASP A 144 -24.80 3.44 -2.47
C ASP A 144 -25.98 3.88 -3.34
N ASP A 145 -25.77 4.95 -4.10
CA ASP A 145 -26.80 5.56 -4.95
C ASP A 145 -26.85 5.01 -6.38
N MET A 146 -26.01 4.03 -6.74
CA MET A 146 -25.83 3.61 -8.15
C MET A 146 -27.12 3.04 -8.77
N LEU A 147 -27.84 2.19 -8.04
CA LEU A 147 -29.08 1.60 -8.54
C LEU A 147 -30.19 2.65 -8.69
N GLU A 148 -30.31 3.53 -7.71
CA GLU A 148 -31.30 4.62 -7.73
C GLU A 148 -31.04 5.57 -8.89
N GLU A 149 -29.81 6.01 -9.08
CA GLU A 149 -29.43 6.93 -10.15
C GLU A 149 -29.49 6.27 -11.54
N PHE A 150 -29.27 4.96 -11.62
CA PHE A 150 -29.52 4.19 -12.84
C PHE A 150 -31.02 4.15 -13.20
N GLN A 151 -31.89 3.92 -12.22
CA GLN A 151 -33.34 3.91 -12.44
C GLN A 151 -33.89 5.29 -12.83
N LYS A 152 -33.30 6.36 -12.30
CA LYS A 152 -33.63 7.75 -12.69
C LYS A 152 -33.08 8.13 -14.09
N GLY A 153 -32.16 7.35 -14.64
CA GLY A 153 -31.50 7.63 -15.91
C GLY A 153 -30.32 8.60 -15.82
N ASN A 154 -29.90 8.99 -14.62
CA ASN A 154 -28.71 9.84 -14.37
C ASN A 154 -27.41 9.07 -14.51
N LEU A 155 -27.41 7.76 -14.22
CA LEU A 155 -26.32 6.83 -14.52
C LEU A 155 -26.76 5.89 -15.63
N THR A 156 -25.97 5.78 -16.69
CA THR A 156 -26.33 4.99 -17.88
C THR A 156 -25.63 3.64 -17.91
N ARG A 157 -26.26 2.65 -18.59
CA ARG A 157 -25.65 1.35 -18.86
C ARG A 157 -24.29 1.49 -19.57
N GLY A 158 -24.16 2.44 -20.51
CA GLY A 158 -22.91 2.68 -21.23
C GLY A 158 -21.77 3.14 -20.31
N GLN A 159 -22.06 3.96 -19.30
CA GLN A 159 -21.06 4.37 -18.29
C GLN A 159 -20.61 3.19 -17.44
N LEU A 160 -21.52 2.33 -16.98
CA LEU A 160 -21.19 1.13 -16.22
C LEU A 160 -20.39 0.12 -17.06
N GLN A 161 -20.78 -0.09 -18.32
CA GLN A 161 -20.04 -0.96 -19.25
C GLN A 161 -18.61 -0.44 -19.49
N ARG A 162 -18.43 0.88 -19.60
CA ARG A 162 -17.12 1.51 -19.77
C ARG A 162 -16.21 1.25 -18.55
N ASN A 163 -16.74 1.38 -17.33
CA ASN A 163 -15.98 1.07 -16.11
C ASN A 163 -15.64 -0.44 -16.05
N ALA A 164 -16.58 -1.31 -16.37
CA ALA A 164 -16.32 -2.74 -16.46
C ALA A 164 -15.22 -3.07 -17.49
N ILE A 165 -15.21 -2.40 -18.65
CA ILE A 165 -14.15 -2.55 -19.66
C ILE A 165 -12.80 -2.10 -19.10
N ASN A 166 -12.71 -0.98 -18.37
CA ASN A 166 -11.47 -0.53 -17.73
C ASN A 166 -10.91 -1.59 -16.77
N ILE A 167 -11.77 -2.16 -15.93
CA ILE A 167 -11.40 -3.23 -14.98
C ILE A 167 -10.95 -4.48 -15.73
N LEU A 168 -11.71 -4.93 -16.71
CA LEU A 168 -11.38 -6.12 -17.51
C LEU A 168 -10.05 -5.96 -18.25
N GLN A 169 -9.80 -4.80 -18.87
CA GLN A 169 -8.51 -4.51 -19.52
C GLN A 169 -7.34 -4.54 -18.56
N PHE A 170 -7.54 -4.11 -17.31
CA PHE A 170 -6.52 -4.21 -16.27
C PHE A 170 -6.25 -5.68 -15.90
N VAL A 171 -7.30 -6.46 -15.66
CA VAL A 171 -7.20 -7.89 -15.31
C VAL A 171 -6.55 -8.70 -16.43
N LEU A 172 -6.95 -8.48 -17.70
CA LEU A 172 -6.38 -9.18 -18.86
C LEU A 172 -4.87 -8.97 -19.06
N LYS A 173 -4.32 -7.90 -18.51
CA LYS A 173 -2.87 -7.62 -18.54
C LYS A 173 -2.12 -8.17 -17.33
N SER A 174 -2.81 -8.82 -16.39
CA SER A 174 -2.17 -9.44 -15.23
C SER A 174 -1.39 -10.71 -15.64
N PRO A 175 -0.27 -11.04 -14.95
CA PRO A 175 0.47 -12.27 -15.25
C PRO A 175 -0.39 -13.53 -15.13
N ALA A 176 -1.32 -13.57 -14.18
CA ALA A 176 -2.22 -14.71 -14.01
C ALA A 176 -3.11 -14.90 -15.25
N MET A 177 -3.74 -13.82 -15.74
CA MET A 177 -4.58 -13.92 -16.95
C MET A 177 -3.78 -14.17 -18.22
N LEU A 178 -2.55 -13.61 -18.33
CA LEU A 178 -1.67 -13.92 -19.45
C LEU A 178 -1.30 -15.40 -19.48
N TYR A 179 -1.11 -16.03 -18.33
CA TYR A 179 -0.89 -17.47 -18.21
C TYR A 179 -2.14 -18.29 -18.61
N GLU A 180 -3.32 -17.96 -18.09
CA GLU A 180 -4.59 -18.62 -18.44
C GLU A 180 -4.95 -18.49 -19.94
N MET A 181 -4.41 -17.47 -20.58
CA MET A 181 -4.59 -17.22 -22.03
C MET A 181 -3.46 -17.80 -22.89
N ASP A 182 -2.58 -18.65 -22.33
CA ASP A 182 -1.40 -19.21 -23.01
C ASP A 182 -0.46 -18.16 -23.64
N ARG A 183 -0.39 -16.95 -23.01
CA ARG A 183 0.45 -15.84 -23.48
C ARG A 183 1.81 -15.79 -22.80
N ILE A 184 1.99 -16.49 -21.68
CA ILE A 184 3.25 -16.68 -20.98
C ILE A 184 3.37 -18.14 -20.54
N SER A 185 4.60 -18.66 -20.46
CA SER A 185 4.85 -20.04 -20.04
C SER A 185 4.71 -20.21 -18.51
N PRO A 186 4.56 -21.45 -18.01
CA PRO A 186 4.62 -21.75 -16.59
C PRO A 186 5.92 -21.26 -15.93
N GLU A 187 7.04 -21.38 -16.62
CA GLU A 187 8.36 -20.93 -16.18
C GLU A 187 8.36 -19.41 -16.03
N GLU A 188 7.91 -18.67 -17.05
CA GLU A 188 7.83 -17.21 -17.01
C GLU A 188 6.92 -16.72 -15.88
N LEU A 189 5.76 -17.37 -15.65
CA LEU A 189 4.89 -17.04 -14.53
C LEU A 189 5.57 -17.29 -13.19
N LYS A 190 6.32 -18.41 -13.08
CA LYS A 190 7.08 -18.75 -11.88
C LYS A 190 8.20 -17.75 -11.63
N ASP A 191 8.92 -17.34 -12.69
CA ASP A 191 10.00 -16.36 -12.61
C ASP A 191 9.47 -14.99 -12.17
N ARG A 192 8.32 -14.55 -12.70
CA ARG A 192 7.66 -13.32 -12.27
C ARG A 192 7.19 -13.38 -10.80
N LYS A 193 6.69 -14.54 -10.34
CA LYS A 193 6.34 -14.76 -8.94
C LYS A 193 7.59 -14.79 -8.05
N ASN A 194 8.68 -15.35 -8.53
CA ASN A 194 9.95 -15.46 -7.79
C ASN A 194 10.70 -14.11 -7.77
N ALA A 195 10.62 -13.31 -8.83
CA ALA A 195 11.18 -11.96 -8.87
C ALA A 195 10.55 -11.01 -7.81
N ALA A 196 9.36 -11.36 -7.32
CA ALA A 196 8.73 -10.68 -6.20
C ALA A 196 9.13 -11.28 -4.83
N LYS A 197 9.80 -12.44 -4.81
CA LYS A 197 10.47 -12.94 -3.63
C LYS A 197 11.84 -12.29 -3.61
N ASP A 198 12.14 -11.52 -2.56
CA ASP A 198 13.52 -11.22 -2.27
C ASP A 198 14.29 -12.54 -2.35
N ASP A 199 15.41 -12.56 -3.06
CA ASP A 199 16.37 -13.68 -3.05
C ASP A 199 17.01 -13.74 -1.66
N LEU A 200 16.19 -14.13 -0.68
CA LEU A 200 16.66 -14.40 0.67
C LEU A 200 17.53 -15.66 0.57
N ASP A 201 18.82 -15.47 0.61
CA ASP A 201 19.78 -16.59 0.69
C ASP A 201 19.64 -17.24 2.06
N VAL A 202 18.67 -18.14 2.15
CA VAL A 202 18.32 -18.89 3.37
C VAL A 202 19.54 -19.65 3.92
N SER A 203 20.50 -19.99 3.07
CA SER A 203 21.72 -20.70 3.48
C SER A 203 22.62 -19.87 4.39
N LYS A 204 22.52 -18.54 4.31
CA LYS A 204 23.30 -17.57 5.12
C LYS A 204 22.56 -17.06 6.35
N MET A 205 21.30 -17.44 6.54
CA MET A 205 20.54 -17.00 7.70
C MET A 205 20.99 -17.70 8.97
N MET A 206 21.02 -16.95 10.06
CA MET A 206 21.16 -17.51 11.40
C MET A 206 19.90 -18.31 11.73
N LYS A 207 20.07 -19.54 12.22
CA LYS A 207 18.96 -20.42 12.57
C LYS A 207 18.74 -20.44 14.06
N PHE A 208 17.49 -20.28 14.47
CA PHE A 208 17.09 -20.32 15.86
C PHE A 208 15.88 -21.22 16.02
N VAL A 209 15.92 -22.06 17.02
CA VAL A 209 14.84 -23.01 17.38
C VAL A 209 14.25 -22.57 18.71
N ALA A 210 12.92 -22.53 18.79
CA ALA A 210 12.25 -22.23 20.04
C ALA A 210 12.47 -23.37 21.06
N ASP A 211 12.74 -23.00 22.31
CA ASP A 211 12.84 -23.94 23.42
C ASP A 211 11.49 -24.63 23.74
N GLU A 212 11.47 -25.51 24.75
CA GLU A 212 10.26 -26.21 25.14
C GLU A 212 9.12 -25.29 25.56
N GLN A 213 9.44 -24.07 26.01
CA GLN A 213 8.48 -23.03 26.39
C GLN A 213 8.13 -22.08 25.23
N GLY A 214 8.63 -22.33 24.03
CA GLY A 214 8.40 -21.49 22.85
C GLY A 214 9.15 -20.17 22.90
N LYS A 215 10.31 -20.11 23.55
CA LYS A 215 11.14 -18.90 23.68
C LYS A 215 12.34 -18.97 22.75
N ILE A 216 12.65 -17.83 22.12
CA ILE A 216 13.90 -17.57 21.38
C ILE A 216 14.47 -16.24 21.88
N CYS A 217 15.78 -16.17 22.10
CA CYS A 217 16.47 -14.94 22.39
C CYS A 217 17.69 -14.81 21.47
N ILE A 218 17.78 -13.68 20.76
CA ILE A 218 18.83 -13.43 19.78
C ILE A 218 19.59 -12.16 20.20
N SER A 219 20.92 -12.27 20.40
CA SER A 219 21.76 -11.11 20.69
C SER A 219 21.82 -10.17 19.49
N GLY A 220 21.78 -8.87 19.76
CA GLY A 220 21.97 -7.81 18.76
C GLY A 220 23.42 -7.41 18.54
N ASP A 221 24.39 -8.11 19.16
CA ASP A 221 25.79 -7.79 19.06
C ASP A 221 26.29 -7.88 17.61
N GLY A 222 26.96 -6.83 17.16
CA GLY A 222 27.53 -6.75 15.81
C GLY A 222 26.52 -6.47 14.69
N TRP A 223 25.28 -6.17 15.02
CA TRP A 223 24.28 -5.85 13.98
C TRP A 223 24.54 -4.48 13.36
N ASP A 224 24.49 -4.44 12.02
CA ASP A 224 24.46 -3.18 11.27
C ASP A 224 23.03 -2.61 11.25
N THR A 225 22.81 -1.59 12.07
CA THR A 225 21.50 -0.94 12.26
C THR A 225 21.35 0.38 11.51
N HIS A 226 22.21 0.62 10.49
CA HIS A 226 22.06 1.80 9.64
C HIS A 226 20.76 1.76 8.84
N GLN A 227 20.28 2.93 8.45
CA GLN A 227 19.10 3.06 7.61
C GLN A 227 19.17 2.19 6.35
N GLY A 228 18.12 1.41 6.10
CA GLY A 228 18.03 0.52 4.95
C GLY A 228 18.69 -0.84 5.15
N LYS A 229 19.31 -1.09 6.31
CA LYS A 229 19.88 -2.40 6.63
C LYS A 229 18.82 -3.35 7.15
N GLU A 230 19.09 -4.63 6.96
CA GLU A 230 18.20 -5.72 7.34
C GLU A 230 18.96 -6.79 8.13
N ILE A 231 18.28 -7.35 9.13
CA ILE A 231 18.74 -8.53 9.85
C ILE A 231 17.79 -9.67 9.50
N LEU A 232 18.37 -10.78 9.07
CA LEU A 232 17.65 -11.97 8.60
C LEU A 232 17.90 -13.14 9.53
N ALA A 233 16.85 -13.86 9.89
CA ALA A 233 16.93 -15.09 10.66
C ALA A 233 15.90 -16.12 10.22
N ASP A 234 16.27 -17.39 10.28
CA ASP A 234 15.38 -18.55 10.14
C ASP A 234 14.97 -18.99 11.54
N LEU A 235 13.67 -18.91 11.84
CA LEU A 235 13.09 -19.20 13.14
C LEU A 235 12.23 -20.48 13.03
N ASP A 236 12.51 -21.49 13.85
CA ASP A 236 11.61 -22.64 13.98
C ASP A 236 10.69 -22.38 15.18
N LEU A 237 9.42 -22.05 14.88
CA LEU A 237 8.43 -21.61 15.84
C LEU A 237 7.34 -22.68 16.03
N LYS A 238 6.75 -22.73 17.23
CA LYS A 238 5.54 -23.47 17.53
C LYS A 238 4.30 -22.68 17.09
N ALA A 239 3.20 -23.38 16.84
CA ALA A 239 1.92 -22.70 16.56
C ALA A 239 1.45 -21.91 17.79
N GLY A 240 0.99 -20.68 17.59
CA GLY A 240 0.40 -19.86 18.64
C GLY A 240 0.65 -18.36 18.49
N SER A 241 0.32 -17.63 19.53
CA SER A 241 0.49 -16.17 19.62
C SER A 241 1.83 -15.86 20.26
N TYR A 242 2.67 -15.12 19.54
CA TYR A 242 3.98 -14.70 20.03
C TYR A 242 3.99 -13.21 20.40
N GLU A 243 4.68 -12.93 21.52
CA GLU A 243 5.14 -11.58 21.83
C GLU A 243 6.62 -11.47 21.46
N LEU A 244 6.93 -10.55 20.55
CA LEU A 244 8.31 -10.21 20.20
C LEU A 244 8.67 -8.92 20.92
N GLN A 245 9.68 -8.98 21.77
CA GLN A 245 10.28 -7.86 22.46
C GLN A 245 11.63 -7.51 21.83
N MET A 246 11.91 -6.22 21.69
CA MET A 246 13.18 -5.71 21.22
C MET A 246 13.71 -4.66 22.19
N LYS A 247 14.92 -4.89 22.73
CA LYS A 247 15.60 -3.97 23.65
C LYS A 247 16.69 -3.24 22.90
N VAL A 248 16.58 -1.92 22.89
CA VAL A 248 17.48 -1.04 22.14
C VAL A 248 17.89 0.17 22.96
N LYS A 249 18.98 0.86 22.54
CA LYS A 249 19.30 2.21 22.97
C LYS A 249 19.67 3.08 21.78
N SER A 250 19.59 4.39 21.96
CA SER A 250 20.04 5.39 20.99
C SER A 250 20.68 6.56 21.71
N ASN A 251 21.77 7.09 21.18
CA ASN A 251 22.41 8.30 21.70
C ASN A 251 21.73 9.59 21.21
N LEU A 252 20.72 9.48 20.34
CA LEU A 252 19.98 10.61 19.81
C LEU A 252 18.96 11.16 20.83
N ASP A 253 18.51 12.39 20.60
CA ASP A 253 17.46 13.03 21.38
C ASP A 253 16.10 12.39 21.13
N ASP A 254 15.17 12.59 22.07
CA ASP A 254 13.82 12.03 22.09
C ASP A 254 12.92 12.41 20.90
N LEU A 255 13.28 13.43 20.13
CA LEU A 255 12.61 13.79 18.89
C LEU A 255 12.97 12.88 17.69
N ALA A 256 14.08 12.15 17.78
CA ALA A 256 14.49 11.23 16.73
C ALA A 256 13.50 10.05 16.66
N GLN A 257 13.01 9.74 15.45
CA GLN A 257 12.15 8.59 15.17
C GLN A 257 12.98 7.49 14.51
N LEU A 258 13.01 6.33 15.12
CA LEU A 258 13.87 5.21 14.76
C LEU A 258 13.01 3.95 14.57
N PRO A 259 12.24 3.86 13.44
CA PRO A 259 11.34 2.75 13.21
C PRO A 259 12.10 1.48 12.82
N VAL A 260 11.67 0.36 13.37
CA VAL A 260 12.10 -0.99 12.98
C VAL A 260 10.86 -1.78 12.55
N THR A 261 10.80 -2.18 11.28
CA THR A 261 9.69 -2.98 10.76
C THR A 261 10.05 -4.46 10.83
N VAL A 262 9.13 -5.23 11.38
CA VAL A 262 9.27 -6.68 11.55
C VAL A 262 8.42 -7.38 10.49
N TYR A 263 9.09 -8.22 9.71
CA TYR A 263 8.45 -9.13 8.76
C TYR A 263 8.65 -10.57 9.23
N LEU A 264 7.65 -11.38 9.00
CA LEU A 264 7.73 -12.84 9.08
C LEU A 264 7.14 -13.40 7.78
N ASP A 265 7.92 -14.21 7.05
CA ASP A 265 7.56 -14.74 5.73
C ASP A 265 7.12 -13.67 4.72
N ASN A 266 7.85 -12.54 4.71
CA ASN A 266 7.57 -11.32 3.93
C ASN A 266 6.27 -10.59 4.28
N ILE A 267 5.55 -11.00 5.33
CA ILE A 267 4.35 -10.33 5.83
C ILE A 267 4.74 -9.42 7.00
N ILE A 268 4.36 -8.15 6.93
CA ILE A 268 4.58 -7.19 8.01
C ILE A 268 3.77 -7.64 9.24
N LYS A 269 4.46 -7.91 10.35
CA LYS A 269 3.84 -8.21 11.66
C LYS A 269 3.66 -6.96 12.51
N GLY A 270 4.47 -5.94 12.30
CA GLY A 270 4.36 -4.66 12.96
C GLY A 270 5.57 -3.78 12.74
N THR A 271 5.47 -2.52 13.18
CA THR A 271 6.60 -1.58 13.23
C THR A 271 6.75 -1.07 14.66
N MET A 272 7.93 -1.29 15.23
CA MET A 272 8.32 -0.72 16.51
C MET A 272 8.87 0.68 16.25
N SER A 273 8.22 1.72 16.77
CA SER A 273 8.64 3.11 16.58
C SER A 273 9.43 3.58 17.82
N PHE A 274 10.72 3.28 17.84
CA PHE A 274 11.60 3.77 18.87
C PHE A 274 11.83 5.27 18.73
N ARG A 275 12.19 5.90 19.86
CA ARG A 275 12.67 7.29 19.89
C ARG A 275 14.11 7.30 20.35
N GLY A 276 14.79 8.42 20.14
CA GLY A 276 16.08 8.66 20.75
C GLY A 276 15.97 8.54 22.28
N SER A 277 16.90 7.86 22.91
CA SER A 277 16.83 7.51 24.35
C SER A 277 18.00 8.05 25.18
N LYS A 278 18.83 8.93 24.60
CA LYS A 278 19.99 9.54 25.29
C LYS A 278 20.89 8.50 25.98
N GLY A 279 21.09 7.36 25.32
CA GLY A 279 21.90 6.25 25.82
C GLY A 279 21.20 5.31 26.80
N GLN A 280 19.94 5.53 27.12
CA GLN A 280 19.17 4.65 27.98
C GLN A 280 18.59 3.47 27.19
N TRP A 281 18.58 2.29 27.81
CA TRP A 281 17.93 1.10 27.23
C TRP A 281 16.41 1.22 27.32
N VAL A 282 15.72 0.98 26.21
CA VAL A 282 14.27 0.97 26.10
C VAL A 282 13.81 -0.32 25.42
N THR A 283 12.63 -0.82 25.78
CA THR A 283 12.05 -2.02 25.21
C THR A 283 10.70 -1.68 24.58
N GLN A 284 10.46 -2.19 23.38
CA GLN A 284 9.13 -2.22 22.78
C GLN A 284 8.78 -3.65 22.37
N GLN A 285 7.48 -3.89 22.19
CA GLN A 285 6.96 -5.21 21.83
C GLN A 285 5.86 -5.11 20.79
N ILE A 286 5.73 -6.19 20.00
CA ILE A 286 4.60 -6.44 19.12
C ILE A 286 4.08 -7.85 19.36
N ARG A 287 2.82 -8.11 18.99
CA ARG A 287 2.21 -9.44 19.05
C ARG A 287 1.76 -9.87 17.68
N PHE A 288 1.90 -11.15 17.39
CA PHE A 288 1.43 -11.77 16.16
C PHE A 288 1.19 -13.25 16.33
N ASP A 289 0.31 -13.78 15.50
CA ASP A 289 0.04 -15.21 15.43
C ASP A 289 0.89 -15.87 14.35
N THR A 290 1.27 -17.15 14.60
CA THR A 290 1.97 -17.96 13.61
C THR A 290 1.56 -19.43 13.74
N PHE A 291 1.83 -20.22 12.72
CA PHE A 291 1.71 -21.67 12.71
C PHE A 291 3.05 -22.34 13.03
N GLU A 292 3.05 -23.64 13.23
CA GLU A 292 4.26 -24.41 13.52
C GLU A 292 5.14 -24.57 12.30
N GLY A 293 6.46 -24.41 12.47
CA GLY A 293 7.47 -24.64 11.44
C GLY A 293 8.46 -23.51 11.27
N HIS A 294 9.19 -23.58 10.16
CA HIS A 294 10.21 -22.59 9.79
C HIS A 294 9.58 -21.30 9.27
N HIS A 295 10.04 -20.19 9.80
CA HIS A 295 9.64 -18.84 9.46
C HIS A 295 10.85 -17.95 9.19
N TYR A 296 10.80 -17.15 8.13
CA TYR A 296 11.86 -16.20 7.81
C TYR A 296 11.56 -14.84 8.39
N MET A 297 12.30 -14.47 9.44
CA MET A 297 12.23 -13.15 10.03
C MET A 297 13.13 -12.18 9.27
N ARG A 298 12.63 -10.97 9.04
CA ARG A 298 13.39 -9.83 8.57
C ARG A 298 13.08 -8.62 9.43
N LEU A 299 14.12 -8.00 9.99
CA LEU A 299 14.05 -6.72 10.69
C LEU A 299 14.63 -5.66 9.77
N TYR A 300 13.83 -4.67 9.40
CA TYR A 300 14.24 -3.55 8.55
C TYR A 300 14.40 -2.28 9.39
N PHE A 301 15.58 -1.67 9.35
CA PHE A 301 15.88 -0.44 10.06
C PHE A 301 15.57 0.78 9.18
N GLY A 302 14.51 1.53 9.53
CA GLY A 302 14.07 2.70 8.76
C GLY A 302 14.90 3.97 9.00
N ALA A 303 15.75 3.98 10.03
CA ALA A 303 16.65 5.09 10.34
C ALA A 303 17.92 4.60 11.08
N THR A 304 19.00 5.38 10.97
CA THR A 304 20.28 5.12 11.68
C THR A 304 20.21 5.65 13.12
N GLY A 305 20.85 4.94 14.06
CA GLY A 305 21.05 5.46 15.43
C GLY A 305 20.59 4.53 16.55
N LEU A 306 20.17 3.31 16.23
CA LEU A 306 19.88 2.27 17.22
C LEU A 306 21.10 1.40 17.50
N THR A 307 21.26 1.00 18.76
CA THR A 307 22.06 -0.15 19.19
C THR A 307 21.10 -1.17 19.77
N VAL A 308 21.13 -2.39 19.29
CA VAL A 308 20.27 -3.48 19.75
C VAL A 308 21.00 -4.30 20.80
N ASP A 309 20.38 -4.53 21.95
CA ASP A 309 20.87 -5.47 22.98
C ASP A 309 20.47 -6.90 22.59
N HIS A 310 19.15 -7.13 22.48
CA HIS A 310 18.61 -8.41 22.04
C HIS A 310 17.18 -8.25 21.51
N ILE A 311 16.74 -9.28 20.82
CA ILE A 311 15.33 -9.54 20.55
C ILE A 311 14.92 -10.85 21.23
N ALA A 312 13.70 -10.90 21.76
CA ALA A 312 13.16 -12.07 22.41
C ALA A 312 11.76 -12.38 21.88
N PHE A 313 11.54 -13.62 21.52
CA PHE A 313 10.22 -14.17 21.19
C PHE A 313 9.75 -14.97 22.39
N GLN A 314 8.50 -14.80 22.75
CA GLN A 314 7.86 -15.57 23.82
C GLN A 314 6.49 -16.02 23.34
N LEU A 315 6.24 -17.34 23.33
CA LEU A 315 4.92 -17.88 23.08
C LEU A 315 4.01 -17.48 24.24
N SER A 316 2.96 -16.74 23.94
CA SER A 316 1.88 -16.45 24.89
C SER A 316 1.08 -17.73 25.06
N GLY A 317 0.90 -18.22 26.29
CA GLY A 317 0.14 -19.45 26.54
C GLY A 317 -1.20 -19.43 25.80
N CYS A 318 -1.65 -20.55 25.28
CA CYS A 318 -3.02 -20.71 24.85
C CYS A 318 -3.92 -20.24 25.99
N ALA A 319 -4.64 -19.14 25.78
CA ALA A 319 -5.76 -18.83 26.62
C ALA A 319 -6.71 -20.04 26.47
N ASP A 320 -6.85 -20.83 27.50
CA ASP A 320 -7.85 -21.86 27.56
C ASP A 320 -9.17 -21.26 27.10
N LYS A 321 -9.69 -21.75 25.99
CA LYS A 321 -11.07 -21.51 25.62
C LYS A 321 -11.91 -22.28 26.67
N GLU A 322 -12.14 -21.64 27.80
CA GLU A 322 -13.24 -22.03 28.64
C GLU A 322 -14.55 -21.69 27.92
N GLN A 323 -15.23 -22.74 27.60
CA GLN A 323 -16.65 -23.05 27.31
C GLN A 323 -17.60 -21.91 26.94
#